data_2f60d557e767a7948f4eb2c70efafff2
#
_entry.id   2f60d557e767a7948f4eb2c70efafff2
#
_cell.length_a   1.000
_cell.length_b   1.000
_cell.length_c   1.000
_cell.angle_alpha   90.00
_cell.angle_beta   90.00
_cell.angle_gamma   90.00
#
_symmetry.space_group_name_H-M   'P 1'
#
loop_
_entity.id
_entity.type
_entity.pdbx_description
1 polymer ?
#
loop_
_entity_poly.entity_id
_entity_poly.type
_entity_poly.pdbx_seq_one_letter_code
_entity_poly.pdbx_strand_id
1 'polypeptide(L)'
;MNKNSDNNDDILQFETTTEDERLEILKKKRKRRRQIQLGVFIGVILLVILILLYMFTDISKVDQVDIKGEEIVSKNDIEKALDIKKDSRIYNIPVSDMKSKIEEIEGVKSVEIKRHFPNDLTVNVNEYETIGLVKEKKHYVPLLENGKTIKNLSTDLPIDVPILNDFSSKKLNKMIPELKKVKPKVKSMISEINYKPGENNQNRIQLFMTDNVEVVGDIQTFANKINYYPSISDKLERDNSGALKTPGFLDLQVGVTFLPYETEEQQKERSEKETKQDESTKTEQKKLDQALQDLSKELDKSGEEPESTEKSEE
;
A
#
# COMPACT_ATOMS: atom_id res chain seq x y z
N MET A 1 90.18 -1.76 -39.14
CA MET A 1 89.16 -2.33 -38.29
C MET A 1 88.99 -1.40 -37.08
N ASN A 2 88.11 -0.45 -37.17
CA ASN A 2 87.90 0.44 -36.09
C ASN A 2 86.43 0.93 -36.20
N LYS A 3 85.57 0.41 -35.39
CA LYS A 3 84.22 0.88 -35.15
C LYS A 3 84.18 1.29 -33.64
N ASN A 4 84.34 2.54 -33.33
CA ASN A 4 83.97 3.16 -32.08
C ASN A 4 84.28 4.66 -32.14
N SER A 5 83.46 5.43 -32.84
CA SER A 5 83.68 6.88 -32.87
C SER A 5 82.32 7.69 -33.01
N ASP A 6 81.16 7.07 -32.89
CA ASP A 6 79.90 7.78 -33.16
C ASP A 6 78.98 7.97 -31.91
N ASN A 7 79.48 7.67 -30.70
CA ASN A 7 78.62 7.84 -29.48
C ASN A 7 79.01 9.01 -28.58
N ASN A 8 79.88 9.90 -28.97
CA ASN A 8 80.35 10.99 -28.14
C ASN A 8 79.82 12.37 -28.56
N ASP A 9 79.22 12.49 -29.76
CA ASP A 9 78.73 13.76 -30.27
C ASP A 9 77.27 14.05 -29.78
N ASP A 10 76.49 13.00 -29.49
CA ASP A 10 75.08 13.19 -28.96
C ASP A 10 75.01 13.60 -27.49
N ILE A 11 76.06 13.38 -26.71
CA ILE A 11 76.11 13.75 -25.28
C ILE A 11 76.49 15.20 -25.09
N LEU A 12 77.16 15.85 -26.01
CA LEU A 12 77.62 17.22 -25.92
C LEU A 12 76.66 18.27 -26.45
N GLN A 13 75.52 17.86 -27.09
CA GLN A 13 74.49 18.79 -27.53
C GLN A 13 73.48 19.16 -26.42
N PHE A 14 73.50 18.48 -25.26
CA PHE A 14 72.59 18.78 -24.14
C PHE A 14 73.08 19.82 -23.15
N GLU A 15 74.28 20.31 -23.23
CA GLU A 15 74.91 21.22 -22.22
C GLU A 15 75.08 22.68 -22.61
N THR A 16 74.61 23.14 -23.76
CA THR A 16 74.78 24.56 -24.15
C THR A 16 73.47 25.28 -24.40
N THR A 17 72.46 25.06 -23.57
CA THR A 17 71.45 26.09 -23.45
C THR A 17 72.00 27.18 -22.53
N THR A 18 72.37 28.31 -23.15
CA THR A 18 72.91 29.46 -22.41
C THR A 18 71.96 29.86 -21.30
N GLU A 19 72.48 30.33 -20.14
CA GLU A 19 71.64 30.76 -19.02
C GLU A 19 70.56 31.75 -19.45
N ASP A 20 70.83 32.52 -20.50
CA ASP A 20 69.93 33.49 -21.10
C ASP A 20 68.72 32.80 -21.77
N GLU A 21 68.90 31.71 -22.48
CA GLU A 21 67.79 30.94 -23.07
C GLU A 21 66.91 30.28 -22.01
N ARG A 22 67.50 29.75 -20.94
CA ARG A 22 66.75 29.20 -19.81
C ARG A 22 65.92 30.32 -19.08
N LEU A 23 66.50 31.50 -18.92
CA LEU A 23 65.79 32.66 -18.38
C LEU A 23 64.64 33.14 -19.24
N GLU A 24 64.80 33.12 -20.59
CA GLU A 24 63.72 33.46 -21.52
C GLU A 24 62.60 32.44 -21.47
N ILE A 25 62.90 31.14 -21.45
CA ILE A 25 61.89 30.06 -21.31
C ILE A 25 61.12 30.22 -19.97
N LEU A 26 61.83 30.51 -18.90
CA LEU A 26 61.19 30.75 -17.58
C LEU A 26 60.34 32.00 -17.58
N LYS A 27 60.77 33.08 -18.22
CA LYS A 27 59.99 34.31 -18.39
C LYS A 27 58.73 34.05 -19.22
N LYS A 28 58.85 33.32 -20.35
CA LYS A 28 57.71 32.92 -21.18
C LYS A 28 56.73 32.01 -20.42
N LYS A 29 57.20 31.00 -19.66
CA LYS A 29 56.36 30.15 -18.82
C LYS A 29 55.66 30.94 -17.73
N ARG A 30 56.34 31.89 -17.04
CA ARG A 30 55.76 32.77 -16.03
C ARG A 30 54.70 33.71 -16.64
N LYS A 31 54.95 34.29 -17.80
CA LYS A 31 54.00 35.13 -18.54
C LYS A 31 52.75 34.34 -18.96
N ARG A 32 52.94 33.13 -19.49
CA ARG A 32 51.83 32.23 -19.86
C ARG A 32 51.01 31.82 -18.63
N ARG A 33 51.65 31.47 -17.50
CA ARG A 33 50.94 31.16 -16.25
C ARG A 33 50.14 32.36 -15.73
N ARG A 34 50.69 33.56 -15.76
CA ARG A 34 49.98 34.81 -15.37
C ARG A 34 48.81 35.08 -16.30
N GLN A 35 48.96 34.89 -17.61
CA GLN A 35 47.86 35.05 -18.60
C GLN A 35 46.72 34.04 -18.34
N ILE A 36 47.05 32.76 -18.06
CA ILE A 36 46.08 31.76 -17.71
C ILE A 36 45.40 32.10 -16.40
N GLN A 37 46.15 32.50 -15.37
CA GLN A 37 45.57 32.93 -14.09
C GLN A 37 44.65 34.15 -14.23
N LEU A 38 45.05 35.12 -15.03
CA LEU A 38 44.23 36.29 -15.32
C LEU A 38 42.96 35.89 -16.11
N GLY A 39 43.09 35.00 -17.11
CA GLY A 39 41.94 34.46 -17.86
C GLY A 39 40.96 33.69 -16.99
N VAL A 40 41.47 32.84 -16.08
CA VAL A 40 40.64 32.12 -15.10
C VAL A 40 39.93 33.12 -14.16
N PHE A 41 40.66 34.13 -13.66
CA PHE A 41 40.10 35.14 -12.78
C PHE A 41 38.97 35.96 -13.47
N ILE A 42 39.19 36.39 -14.70
CA ILE A 42 38.17 37.07 -15.51
C ILE A 42 36.99 36.14 -15.76
N GLY A 43 37.23 34.86 -16.08
CA GLY A 43 36.20 33.84 -16.29
C GLY A 43 35.33 33.64 -15.05
N VAL A 44 35.94 33.60 -13.84
CA VAL A 44 35.21 33.49 -12.58
C VAL A 44 34.35 34.74 -12.32
N ILE A 45 34.91 35.96 -12.56
CA ILE A 45 34.11 37.19 -12.43
C ILE A 45 32.93 37.20 -13.37
N LEU A 46 33.13 36.83 -14.62
CA LEU A 46 32.06 36.77 -15.63
C LEU A 46 30.97 35.74 -15.24
N LEU A 47 31.37 34.58 -14.72
CA LEU A 47 30.45 33.57 -14.20
C LEU A 47 29.62 34.14 -13.02
N VAL A 48 30.26 34.83 -12.07
CA VAL A 48 29.57 35.47 -10.95
C VAL A 48 28.55 36.51 -11.45
N ILE A 49 28.92 37.33 -12.43
CA ILE A 49 28.02 38.30 -13.04
C ILE A 49 26.81 37.61 -13.69
N LEU A 50 27.02 36.51 -14.42
CA LEU A 50 25.94 35.74 -15.03
C LEU A 50 24.99 35.14 -13.98
N ILE A 51 25.54 34.60 -12.88
CA ILE A 51 24.74 34.09 -11.76
C ILE A 51 23.91 35.23 -11.14
N LEU A 52 24.50 36.39 -10.90
CA LEU A 52 23.79 37.54 -10.37
C LEU A 52 22.69 38.02 -11.32
N LEU A 53 22.98 38.13 -12.61
CA LEU A 53 21.98 38.46 -13.64
C LEU A 53 20.83 37.46 -13.61
N TYR A 54 21.10 36.16 -13.57
CA TYR A 54 20.06 35.13 -13.43
C TYR A 54 19.25 35.31 -12.14
N MET A 55 19.90 35.53 -11.01
CA MET A 55 19.22 35.68 -9.72
C MET A 55 18.31 36.92 -9.65
N PHE A 56 18.67 38.03 -10.29
CA PHE A 56 17.94 39.28 -10.20
C PHE A 56 16.95 39.56 -11.38
N THR A 57 17.02 38.79 -12.47
CA THR A 57 16.08 38.89 -13.58
C THR A 57 14.85 38.00 -13.38
N ASP A 58 13.82 38.22 -14.22
CA ASP A 58 12.59 37.43 -14.20
C ASP A 58 12.78 35.99 -14.69
N ILE A 59 13.91 35.68 -15.29
CA ILE A 59 14.26 34.33 -15.75
C ILE A 59 14.27 33.30 -14.60
N SER A 60 14.54 33.76 -13.36
CA SER A 60 14.55 32.90 -12.18
C SER A 60 13.19 32.81 -11.48
N LYS A 61 12.16 33.53 -11.91
CA LYS A 61 10.80 33.42 -11.37
C LYS A 61 10.17 32.13 -11.84
N VAL A 62 9.39 31.48 -10.97
CA VAL A 62 8.66 30.26 -11.32
C VAL A 62 7.64 30.60 -12.39
N ASP A 63 7.74 29.95 -13.55
CA ASP A 63 6.86 30.10 -14.68
C ASP A 63 5.81 28.99 -14.76
N GLN A 64 6.29 27.72 -14.70
CA GLN A 64 5.41 26.58 -14.79
C GLN A 64 5.53 25.68 -13.56
N VAL A 65 4.37 25.22 -13.07
CA VAL A 65 4.26 24.19 -12.03
C VAL A 65 3.50 23.02 -12.62
N ASP A 66 4.23 21.92 -12.83
CA ASP A 66 3.68 20.69 -13.39
C ASP A 66 3.39 19.70 -12.26
N ILE A 67 2.11 19.47 -11.96
CA ILE A 67 1.64 18.54 -10.94
C ILE A 67 1.29 17.24 -11.64
N LYS A 68 1.77 16.12 -11.11
CA LYS A 68 1.59 14.77 -11.68
C LYS A 68 1.26 13.76 -10.59
N GLY A 69 0.49 12.73 -10.98
CA GLY A 69 0.17 11.61 -10.11
C GLY A 69 -1.03 11.86 -9.19
N GLU A 70 -1.74 12.97 -9.39
CA GLU A 70 -3.03 13.22 -8.76
C GLU A 70 -4.14 12.47 -9.52
N GLU A 71 -4.89 11.62 -8.81
CA GLU A 71 -6.06 10.90 -9.32
C GLU A 71 -7.30 11.19 -8.47
N ILE A 72 -7.15 11.17 -7.16
CA ILE A 72 -8.23 11.29 -6.18
C ILE A 72 -8.20 12.66 -5.52
N VAL A 73 -6.99 13.17 -5.25
CA VAL A 73 -6.77 14.46 -4.59
C VAL A 73 -6.94 15.60 -5.59
N SER A 74 -7.60 16.68 -5.16
CA SER A 74 -7.80 17.84 -6.01
C SER A 74 -6.50 18.54 -6.32
N LYS A 75 -6.22 18.76 -7.63
CA LYS A 75 -5.10 19.58 -8.10
C LYS A 75 -5.11 20.97 -7.47
N ASN A 76 -6.30 21.57 -7.32
CA ASN A 76 -6.48 22.87 -6.70
C ASN A 76 -6.05 22.89 -5.22
N ASP A 77 -6.25 21.79 -4.49
CA ASP A 77 -5.83 21.71 -3.08
C ASP A 77 -4.30 21.55 -2.96
N ILE A 78 -3.67 20.87 -3.93
CA ILE A 78 -2.22 20.78 -4.05
C ILE A 78 -1.65 22.16 -4.40
N GLU A 79 -2.24 22.90 -5.37
CA GLU A 79 -1.83 24.24 -5.74
C GLU A 79 -1.93 25.24 -4.58
N LYS A 80 -3.00 25.15 -3.77
CA LYS A 80 -3.15 25.97 -2.55
C LYS A 80 -2.10 25.64 -1.49
N ALA A 81 -1.78 24.34 -1.32
CA ALA A 81 -0.76 23.91 -0.37
C ALA A 81 0.65 24.35 -0.79
N LEU A 82 0.92 24.39 -2.10
CA LEU A 82 2.17 24.91 -2.65
C LEU A 82 2.36 26.39 -2.32
N ASP A 83 1.27 27.20 -2.28
CA ASP A 83 1.28 28.64 -1.98
C ASP A 83 2.40 29.42 -2.74
N ILE A 84 2.59 29.10 -4.03
CA ILE A 84 3.61 29.74 -4.87
C ILE A 84 3.10 31.11 -5.29
N LYS A 85 3.78 32.15 -4.81
CA LYS A 85 3.47 33.53 -5.21
C LYS A 85 4.03 33.81 -6.59
N LYS A 86 3.36 34.71 -7.34
CA LYS A 86 3.72 35.10 -8.70
C LYS A 86 5.18 35.56 -8.89
N ASP A 87 5.79 36.06 -7.82
CA ASP A 87 7.18 36.54 -7.83
C ASP A 87 8.16 35.58 -7.13
N SER A 88 7.72 34.35 -6.82
CA SER A 88 8.60 33.36 -6.19
C SER A 88 9.72 32.96 -7.12
N ARG A 89 10.95 32.99 -6.62
CA ARG A 89 12.15 32.58 -7.37
C ARG A 89 12.46 31.11 -7.14
N ILE A 90 12.78 30.38 -8.21
CA ILE A 90 13.00 28.94 -8.20
C ILE A 90 14.02 28.48 -7.14
N TYR A 91 15.09 29.27 -6.95
CA TYR A 91 16.15 28.93 -5.99
C TYR A 91 15.77 29.19 -4.52
N ASN A 92 14.74 30.03 -4.27
CA ASN A 92 14.30 30.41 -2.91
C ASN A 92 13.02 29.68 -2.47
N ILE A 93 12.53 28.72 -3.25
CA ILE A 93 11.34 27.96 -2.90
C ILE A 93 11.62 27.04 -1.70
N PRO A 94 10.83 27.11 -0.61
CA PRO A 94 11.00 26.23 0.56
C PRO A 94 10.42 24.84 0.28
N VAL A 95 11.11 24.01 -0.49
CA VAL A 95 10.64 22.69 -0.93
C VAL A 95 10.24 21.79 0.24
N SER A 96 10.97 21.85 1.35
CA SER A 96 10.66 21.05 2.53
C SER A 96 9.30 21.40 3.14
N ASP A 97 9.02 22.69 3.30
CA ASP A 97 7.76 23.16 3.88
C ASP A 97 6.58 22.88 2.97
N MET A 98 6.76 23.09 1.65
CA MET A 98 5.75 22.74 0.65
C MET A 98 5.44 21.25 0.65
N LYS A 99 6.47 20.42 0.70
CA LYS A 99 6.32 18.98 0.80
C LYS A 99 5.48 18.58 2.01
N SER A 100 5.82 19.11 3.20
CA SER A 100 5.08 18.83 4.43
C SER A 100 3.61 19.25 4.33
N LYS A 101 3.32 20.43 3.77
CA LYS A 101 1.94 20.91 3.59
C LYS A 101 1.13 20.05 2.63
N ILE A 102 1.75 19.55 1.55
CA ILE A 102 1.05 18.66 0.61
C ILE A 102 0.83 17.28 1.23
N GLU A 103 1.79 16.77 2.00
CA GLU A 103 1.67 15.48 2.71
C GLU A 103 0.62 15.51 3.85
N GLU A 104 0.17 16.69 4.29
CA GLU A 104 -0.98 16.86 5.21
C GLU A 104 -2.33 16.71 4.52
N ILE A 105 -2.40 16.79 3.19
CA ILE A 105 -3.65 16.62 2.44
C ILE A 105 -4.11 15.15 2.55
N GLU A 106 -5.38 14.96 2.90
CA GLU A 106 -5.97 13.62 2.94
C GLU A 106 -5.84 12.94 1.58
N GLY A 107 -5.28 11.74 1.56
CA GLY A 107 -5.05 10.97 0.33
C GLY A 107 -3.60 10.98 -0.14
N VAL A 108 -2.82 11.97 0.19
CA VAL A 108 -1.41 12.04 -0.20
C VAL A 108 -0.56 11.12 0.68
N LYS A 109 0.21 10.24 0.06
CA LYS A 109 1.14 9.32 0.71
C LYS A 109 2.54 9.89 0.81
N SER A 110 3.00 10.51 -0.29
CA SER A 110 4.31 11.17 -0.35
C SER A 110 4.35 12.11 -1.54
N VAL A 111 5.24 13.09 -1.47
CA VAL A 111 5.45 14.07 -2.55
C VAL A 111 6.93 14.21 -2.86
N GLU A 112 7.25 14.28 -4.13
CA GLU A 112 8.57 14.63 -4.62
C GLU A 112 8.50 15.93 -5.42
N ILE A 113 9.22 16.97 -4.98
CA ILE A 113 9.27 18.26 -5.65
C ILE A 113 10.65 18.43 -6.28
N LYS A 114 10.68 18.60 -7.60
CA LYS A 114 11.90 18.78 -8.40
C LYS A 114 11.92 20.16 -9.03
N ARG A 115 13.05 20.86 -8.87
CA ARG A 115 13.32 22.13 -9.53
C ARG A 115 14.01 21.86 -10.86
N HIS A 116 13.47 22.37 -11.92
CA HIS A 116 14.08 22.37 -13.25
C HIS A 116 14.51 23.81 -13.61
N PHE A 117 15.80 24.05 -13.58
CA PHE A 117 16.32 25.35 -13.98
C PHE A 117 16.07 25.55 -15.49
N PRO A 118 15.70 26.78 -15.94
CA PRO A 118 15.83 28.02 -15.17
C PRO A 118 14.65 28.32 -14.23
N ASN A 119 13.41 27.86 -14.46
CA ASN A 119 12.22 28.42 -13.79
C ASN A 119 11.04 27.44 -13.61
N ASP A 120 11.19 26.14 -13.92
CA ASP A 120 10.10 25.17 -13.84
C ASP A 120 10.15 24.35 -12.55
N LEU A 121 8.96 23.96 -12.08
CA LEU A 121 8.79 23.09 -10.90
C LEU A 121 7.94 21.88 -11.27
N THR A 122 8.41 20.69 -10.96
CA THR A 122 7.61 19.46 -11.09
C THR A 122 7.29 18.93 -9.69
N VAL A 123 6.01 18.66 -9.45
CA VAL A 123 5.47 18.11 -8.20
C VAL A 123 4.88 16.74 -8.53
N ASN A 124 5.58 15.68 -8.16
CA ASN A 124 5.07 14.32 -8.29
C ASN A 124 4.38 13.92 -6.98
N VAL A 125 3.09 13.76 -7.05
CA VAL A 125 2.26 13.32 -5.92
C VAL A 125 2.09 11.81 -6.01
N ASN A 126 2.27 11.13 -4.91
CA ASN A 126 1.99 9.71 -4.77
C ASN A 126 0.86 9.57 -3.75
N GLU A 127 -0.28 9.09 -4.20
CA GLU A 127 -1.48 8.94 -3.39
C GLU A 127 -1.55 7.56 -2.73
N TYR A 128 -2.33 7.46 -1.64
CA TYR A 128 -2.68 6.18 -1.06
C TYR A 128 -3.66 5.45 -1.98
N GLU A 129 -3.45 4.16 -2.19
CA GLU A 129 -4.37 3.32 -2.98
C GLU A 129 -5.74 3.24 -2.32
N THR A 130 -6.81 3.41 -3.11
CA THR A 130 -8.17 3.09 -2.68
C THR A 130 -8.37 1.57 -2.72
N ILE A 131 -8.74 0.99 -1.58
CA ILE A 131 -8.89 -0.45 -1.43
C ILE A 131 -10.34 -0.90 -1.33
N GLY A 132 -11.27 0.03 -1.16
CA GLY A 132 -12.69 -0.23 -1.09
C GLY A 132 -13.49 1.06 -0.85
N LEU A 133 -14.80 0.92 -0.80
CA LEU A 133 -15.74 1.96 -0.42
C LEU A 133 -16.39 1.61 0.91
N VAL A 134 -16.54 2.56 1.80
CA VAL A 134 -17.29 2.41 3.05
C VAL A 134 -18.44 3.40 3.12
N LYS A 135 -19.53 3.01 3.76
CA LYS A 135 -20.68 3.89 3.92
C LYS A 135 -20.50 4.81 5.11
N GLU A 136 -20.42 6.11 4.87
CA GLU A 136 -20.51 7.13 5.91
C GLU A 136 -21.85 7.87 5.79
N LYS A 137 -22.70 7.73 6.81
CA LYS A 137 -24.06 8.30 6.82
C LYS A 137 -24.89 7.85 5.62
N LYS A 138 -25.06 8.70 4.61
CA LYS A 138 -25.85 8.45 3.38
C LYS A 138 -25.02 8.30 2.11
N HIS A 139 -23.70 8.47 2.19
CA HIS A 139 -22.80 8.47 1.04
C HIS A 139 -21.74 7.38 1.20
N TYR A 140 -21.25 6.89 0.08
CA TYR A 140 -20.04 6.06 0.04
C TYR A 140 -18.83 6.96 -0.07
N VAL A 141 -17.77 6.61 0.64
CA VAL A 141 -16.48 7.31 0.63
C VAL A 141 -15.36 6.29 0.41
N PRO A 142 -14.29 6.66 -0.32
CA PRO A 142 -13.14 5.79 -0.49
C PRO A 142 -12.44 5.49 0.82
N LEU A 143 -12.15 4.21 1.02
CA LEU A 143 -11.28 3.71 2.06
C LEU A 143 -9.89 3.49 1.48
N LEU A 144 -8.92 4.18 2.04
CA LEU A 144 -7.52 4.09 1.62
C LEU A 144 -6.77 2.95 2.31
N GLU A 145 -5.66 2.53 1.72
CA GLU A 145 -4.78 1.49 2.26
C GLU A 145 -4.19 1.80 3.64
N ASN A 146 -4.20 3.08 4.08
CA ASN A 146 -3.78 3.51 5.41
C ASN A 146 -4.92 3.47 6.45
N GLY A 147 -6.13 3.05 6.03
CA GLY A 147 -7.32 2.97 6.87
C GLY A 147 -8.09 4.27 7.05
N LYS A 148 -7.69 5.34 6.40
CA LYS A 148 -8.43 6.61 6.39
C LYS A 148 -9.42 6.65 5.24
N THR A 149 -10.42 7.51 5.34
CA THR A 149 -11.41 7.80 4.28
C THR A 149 -11.20 9.19 3.73
N ILE A 150 -11.48 9.39 2.45
CA ILE A 150 -11.47 10.72 1.80
C ILE A 150 -12.91 11.18 1.60
N LYS A 151 -13.21 12.41 2.03
CA LYS A 151 -14.55 13.00 1.89
C LYS A 151 -14.68 13.94 0.70
N ASN A 152 -13.62 14.66 0.39
CA ASN A 152 -13.58 15.63 -0.70
C ASN A 152 -12.85 15.02 -1.90
N LEU A 153 -13.59 14.32 -2.74
CA LEU A 153 -13.08 13.78 -3.99
C LEU A 153 -13.08 14.86 -5.07
N SER A 154 -12.07 14.83 -5.89
CA SER A 154 -12.01 15.64 -7.13
C SER A 154 -12.61 14.93 -8.35
N THR A 155 -12.82 13.61 -8.22
CA THR A 155 -13.31 12.72 -9.28
C THR A 155 -14.52 11.91 -8.81
N ASP A 156 -15.12 11.15 -9.72
CA ASP A 156 -16.14 10.17 -9.39
C ASP A 156 -15.59 9.06 -8.50
N LEU A 157 -16.50 8.38 -7.78
CA LEU A 157 -16.12 7.23 -6.95
C LEU A 157 -15.49 6.13 -7.83
N PRO A 158 -14.39 5.50 -7.39
CA PRO A 158 -13.82 4.37 -8.10
C PRO A 158 -14.81 3.20 -8.14
N ILE A 159 -14.95 2.59 -9.31
CA ILE A 159 -15.92 1.49 -9.56
C ILE A 159 -15.28 0.10 -9.54
N ASP A 160 -13.97 0.02 -9.47
CA ASP A 160 -13.16 -1.20 -9.52
C ASP A 160 -12.69 -1.70 -8.14
N VAL A 161 -13.33 -1.20 -7.09
CA VAL A 161 -13.06 -1.56 -5.70
C VAL A 161 -14.35 -2.00 -4.98
N PRO A 162 -14.27 -2.96 -4.04
CA PRO A 162 -15.45 -3.48 -3.34
C PRO A 162 -16.07 -2.48 -2.37
N ILE A 163 -17.39 -2.59 -2.17
CA ILE A 163 -18.10 -1.94 -1.09
C ILE A 163 -17.96 -2.80 0.18
N LEU A 164 -17.56 -2.18 1.29
CA LEU A 164 -17.40 -2.84 2.59
C LEU A 164 -18.56 -2.47 3.51
N ASN A 165 -19.37 -3.46 3.87
CA ASN A 165 -20.55 -3.28 4.69
C ASN A 165 -20.40 -3.95 6.07
N ASP A 166 -21.00 -3.36 7.09
CA ASP A 166 -21.17 -3.90 8.44
C ASP A 166 -19.87 -4.15 9.24
N PHE A 167 -18.76 -3.60 8.79
CA PHE A 167 -17.49 -3.71 9.50
C PHE A 167 -17.42 -2.73 10.69
N SER A 168 -17.15 -3.25 11.88
CA SER A 168 -16.65 -2.40 12.96
C SER A 168 -15.23 -1.93 12.66
N SER A 169 -14.82 -0.80 13.22
CA SER A 169 -13.44 -0.27 13.02
C SER A 169 -12.35 -1.31 13.33
N LYS A 170 -12.54 -2.13 14.38
CA LYS A 170 -11.60 -3.20 14.74
C LYS A 170 -11.50 -4.28 13.67
N LYS A 171 -12.60 -4.65 13.03
CA LYS A 171 -12.64 -5.68 11.98
C LYS A 171 -12.17 -5.12 10.65
N LEU A 172 -12.51 -3.88 10.36
CA LEU A 172 -12.02 -3.16 9.19
C LEU A 172 -10.49 -3.09 9.20
N ASN A 173 -9.88 -2.73 10.33
CA ASN A 173 -8.43 -2.70 10.48
C ASN A 173 -7.74 -4.07 10.27
N LYS A 174 -8.47 -5.18 10.46
CA LYS A 174 -7.96 -6.52 10.11
C LYS A 174 -8.16 -6.84 8.63
N MET A 175 -9.21 -6.30 8.00
CA MET A 175 -9.51 -6.54 6.58
C MET A 175 -8.58 -5.75 5.64
N ILE A 176 -8.18 -4.53 6.02
CA ILE A 176 -7.32 -3.66 5.20
C ILE A 176 -6.02 -4.36 4.75
N PRO A 177 -5.21 -4.96 5.63
CA PRO A 177 -4.00 -5.66 5.22
C PRO A 177 -4.26 -6.83 4.26
N GLU A 178 -5.39 -7.48 4.40
CA GLU A 178 -5.78 -8.58 3.50
C GLU A 178 -6.21 -8.05 2.13
N LEU A 179 -7.00 -6.98 2.07
CA LEU A 179 -7.39 -6.33 0.80
C LEU A 179 -6.19 -5.82 0.00
N LYS A 180 -5.14 -5.35 0.67
CA LYS A 180 -3.87 -4.96 0.01
C LYS A 180 -3.16 -6.11 -0.69
N LYS A 181 -3.34 -7.34 -0.23
CA LYS A 181 -2.74 -8.54 -0.84
C LYS A 181 -3.58 -9.09 -2.01
N VAL A 182 -4.81 -8.63 -2.18
CA VAL A 182 -5.67 -9.05 -3.29
C VAL A 182 -5.19 -8.41 -4.59
N LYS A 183 -5.01 -9.23 -5.62
CA LYS A 183 -4.60 -8.75 -6.94
C LYS A 183 -5.63 -7.77 -7.51
N PRO A 184 -5.22 -6.68 -8.19
CA PRO A 184 -6.16 -5.69 -8.72
C PRO A 184 -7.29 -6.29 -9.57
N LYS A 185 -6.96 -7.22 -10.47
CA LYS A 185 -7.95 -7.94 -11.30
C LYS A 185 -8.99 -8.70 -10.46
N VAL A 186 -8.59 -9.29 -9.33
CA VAL A 186 -9.52 -10.01 -8.45
C VAL A 186 -10.33 -9.03 -7.61
N LYS A 187 -9.72 -7.93 -7.17
CA LYS A 187 -10.39 -6.85 -6.43
C LYS A 187 -11.56 -6.27 -7.24
N SER A 188 -11.36 -6.01 -8.54
CA SER A 188 -12.42 -5.51 -9.43
C SER A 188 -13.53 -6.53 -9.73
N MET A 189 -13.31 -7.80 -9.43
CA MET A 189 -14.36 -8.84 -9.52
C MET A 189 -15.23 -8.92 -8.26
N ILE A 190 -14.88 -8.22 -7.19
CA ILE A 190 -15.66 -8.20 -5.95
C ILE A 190 -16.55 -6.97 -5.95
N SER A 191 -17.87 -7.17 -5.92
CA SER A 191 -18.83 -6.07 -5.80
C SER A 191 -18.96 -5.60 -4.35
N GLU A 192 -19.18 -6.54 -3.43
CA GLU A 192 -19.42 -6.23 -2.02
C GLU A 192 -18.73 -7.23 -1.11
N ILE A 193 -18.30 -6.75 0.06
CA ILE A 193 -17.80 -7.57 1.16
C ILE A 193 -18.57 -7.19 2.42
N ASN A 194 -19.37 -8.12 2.92
CA ASN A 194 -20.21 -7.94 4.09
C ASN A 194 -19.58 -8.67 5.29
N TYR A 195 -19.41 -7.98 6.41
CA TYR A 195 -19.00 -8.63 7.64
C TYR A 195 -20.22 -9.33 8.25
N LYS A 196 -20.21 -10.66 8.25
CA LYS A 196 -21.28 -11.50 8.79
C LYS A 196 -20.70 -12.58 9.71
N PRO A 197 -20.44 -12.25 10.98
CA PRO A 197 -19.93 -13.23 11.94
C PRO A 197 -20.91 -14.37 12.13
N GLY A 198 -20.42 -15.58 12.25
CA GLY A 198 -21.16 -16.75 12.66
C GLY A 198 -20.88 -17.11 14.12
N GLU A 199 -21.66 -18.03 14.67
CA GLU A 199 -21.47 -18.50 16.06
C GLU A 199 -20.04 -19.04 16.29
N ASN A 200 -19.55 -19.87 15.36
CA ASN A 200 -18.26 -20.53 15.43
C ASN A 200 -17.12 -19.76 14.73
N ASN A 201 -17.41 -18.71 13.96
CA ASN A 201 -16.41 -17.93 13.25
C ASN A 201 -16.72 -16.43 13.30
N GLN A 202 -16.04 -15.76 14.22
CA GLN A 202 -16.15 -14.31 14.41
C GLN A 202 -15.41 -13.48 13.35
N ASN A 203 -14.72 -14.10 12.38
CA ASN A 203 -14.06 -13.43 11.27
C ASN A 203 -14.73 -13.74 9.92
N ARG A 204 -15.90 -14.39 9.95
CA ARG A 204 -16.65 -14.74 8.74
C ARG A 204 -17.05 -13.49 7.97
N ILE A 205 -16.84 -13.52 6.65
CA ILE A 205 -17.26 -12.53 5.68
C ILE A 205 -18.03 -13.20 4.55
N GLN A 206 -18.95 -12.45 3.96
CA GLN A 206 -19.72 -12.83 2.79
C GLN A 206 -19.40 -11.85 1.67
N LEU A 207 -19.03 -12.34 0.51
CA LEU A 207 -18.73 -11.55 -0.67
C LEU A 207 -19.77 -11.79 -1.74
N PHE A 208 -20.10 -10.74 -2.48
CA PHE A 208 -20.83 -10.83 -3.74
C PHE A 208 -19.87 -10.46 -4.86
N MET A 209 -19.73 -11.36 -5.81
CA MET A 209 -18.85 -11.18 -6.95
C MET A 209 -19.63 -10.52 -8.10
N THR A 210 -18.92 -9.85 -9.00
CA THR A 210 -19.53 -9.17 -10.17
C THR A 210 -20.19 -10.13 -11.16
N ASP A 211 -19.85 -11.42 -11.11
CA ASP A 211 -20.47 -12.50 -11.90
C ASP A 211 -21.60 -13.22 -11.16
N ASN A 212 -22.19 -12.59 -10.14
CA ASN A 212 -23.31 -13.05 -9.31
C ASN A 212 -23.02 -14.33 -8.48
N VAL A 213 -21.77 -14.64 -8.23
CA VAL A 213 -21.40 -15.72 -7.31
C VAL A 213 -21.26 -15.17 -5.89
N GLU A 214 -21.90 -15.84 -4.93
CA GLU A 214 -21.68 -15.60 -3.53
C GLU A 214 -20.47 -16.39 -3.04
N VAL A 215 -19.65 -15.77 -2.23
CA VAL A 215 -18.45 -16.39 -1.62
C VAL A 215 -18.46 -16.15 -0.11
N VAL A 216 -18.27 -17.18 0.67
CA VAL A 216 -18.10 -17.11 2.12
C VAL A 216 -16.64 -17.36 2.45
N GLY A 217 -16.06 -16.52 3.29
CA GLY A 217 -14.64 -16.59 3.65
C GLY A 217 -14.37 -16.20 5.09
N ASP A 218 -13.10 -16.19 5.43
CA ASP A 218 -12.57 -15.71 6.72
C ASP A 218 -11.56 -14.61 6.48
N ILE A 219 -11.65 -13.50 7.23
CA ILE A 219 -10.77 -12.33 7.09
C ILE A 219 -9.30 -12.73 7.07
N GLN A 220 -8.86 -13.66 7.93
CA GLN A 220 -7.45 -14.00 8.10
C GLN A 220 -6.86 -14.77 6.92
N THR A 221 -7.69 -15.52 6.19
CA THR A 221 -7.27 -16.35 5.05
C THR A 221 -7.74 -15.80 3.71
N PHE A 222 -8.48 -14.69 3.74
CA PHE A 222 -9.17 -14.12 2.60
C PHE A 222 -8.28 -13.94 1.38
N ALA A 223 -7.21 -13.15 1.50
CA ALA A 223 -6.36 -12.81 0.37
C ALA A 223 -5.71 -14.03 -0.30
N ASN A 224 -5.29 -15.00 0.51
CA ASN A 224 -4.64 -16.22 0.00
C ASN A 224 -5.57 -17.06 -0.85
N LYS A 225 -6.87 -17.05 -0.53
CA LYS A 225 -7.87 -17.90 -1.20
C LYS A 225 -8.55 -17.18 -2.35
N ILE A 226 -8.99 -15.94 -2.15
CA ILE A 226 -9.72 -15.18 -3.15
C ILE A 226 -8.91 -14.90 -4.41
N ASN A 227 -7.59 -14.81 -4.32
CA ASN A 227 -6.70 -14.62 -5.46
C ASN A 227 -6.77 -15.75 -6.50
N TYR A 228 -7.32 -16.91 -6.13
CA TYR A 228 -7.58 -18.03 -7.04
C TYR A 228 -9.00 -18.01 -7.63
N TYR A 229 -9.84 -17.04 -7.23
CA TYR A 229 -11.23 -16.94 -7.64
C TYR A 229 -11.43 -17.02 -9.17
N PRO A 230 -10.65 -16.35 -10.03
CA PRO A 230 -10.82 -16.46 -11.47
C PRO A 230 -10.78 -17.92 -11.97
N SER A 231 -9.81 -18.69 -11.48
CA SER A 231 -9.66 -20.10 -11.86
C SER A 231 -10.74 -21.02 -11.26
N ILE A 232 -11.37 -20.58 -10.17
CA ILE A 232 -12.50 -21.30 -9.55
C ILE A 232 -13.77 -20.97 -10.32
N SER A 233 -14.04 -19.69 -10.60
CA SER A 233 -15.21 -19.22 -11.33
C SER A 233 -15.31 -19.82 -12.73
N ASP A 234 -14.18 -19.97 -13.42
CA ASP A 234 -14.10 -20.61 -14.75
C ASP A 234 -14.54 -22.08 -14.76
N LYS A 235 -14.54 -22.75 -13.60
CA LYS A 235 -14.94 -24.16 -13.45
C LYS A 235 -16.39 -24.33 -13.00
N LEU A 236 -17.07 -23.24 -12.63
CA LEU A 236 -18.46 -23.28 -12.21
C LEU A 236 -19.36 -23.47 -13.45
N GLU A 237 -20.29 -24.42 -13.37
CA GLU A 237 -21.24 -24.65 -14.43
C GLU A 237 -22.24 -23.50 -14.51
N ARG A 238 -22.35 -22.91 -15.71
CA ARG A 238 -23.25 -21.79 -16.00
C ARG A 238 -24.21 -22.16 -17.10
N ASP A 239 -25.36 -21.55 -17.07
CA ASP A 239 -26.34 -21.64 -18.15
C ASP A 239 -26.04 -20.67 -19.30
N ASN A 240 -26.87 -20.63 -20.31
CA ASN A 240 -26.68 -19.75 -21.48
C ASN A 240 -26.82 -18.25 -21.16
N SER A 241 -27.36 -17.89 -19.99
CA SER A 241 -27.47 -16.51 -19.52
C SER A 241 -26.24 -16.09 -18.70
N GLY A 242 -25.35 -17.03 -18.37
CA GLY A 242 -24.18 -16.81 -17.50
C GLY A 242 -24.47 -17.02 -16.01
N ALA A 243 -25.71 -17.38 -15.65
CA ALA A 243 -26.07 -17.70 -14.28
C ALA A 243 -25.58 -19.11 -13.88
N LEU A 244 -25.37 -19.34 -12.60
CA LEU A 244 -25.02 -20.67 -12.09
C LEU A 244 -26.16 -21.65 -12.38
N LYS A 245 -25.87 -22.81 -12.98
CA LYS A 245 -26.87 -23.87 -13.21
C LYS A 245 -27.47 -24.36 -11.89
N THR A 246 -26.66 -24.48 -10.87
CA THR A 246 -27.10 -24.81 -9.51
C THR A 246 -26.91 -23.58 -8.64
N PRO A 247 -27.98 -22.98 -8.10
CA PRO A 247 -27.85 -21.86 -7.15
C PRO A 247 -27.10 -22.29 -5.88
N GLY A 248 -26.12 -21.50 -5.47
CA GLY A 248 -25.29 -21.85 -4.33
C GLY A 248 -24.19 -20.82 -4.10
N PHE A 249 -23.29 -21.12 -3.18
CA PHE A 249 -22.18 -20.27 -2.82
C PHE A 249 -20.85 -21.05 -2.71
N LEU A 250 -19.74 -20.35 -2.83
CA LEU A 250 -18.40 -20.89 -2.62
C LEU A 250 -18.00 -20.69 -1.15
N ASP A 251 -17.70 -21.78 -0.44
CA ASP A 251 -17.13 -21.72 0.90
C ASP A 251 -15.59 -21.81 0.82
N LEU A 252 -14.93 -20.73 1.22
CA LEU A 252 -13.48 -20.58 1.30
C LEU A 252 -12.98 -20.58 2.75
N GLN A 253 -13.81 -20.87 3.75
CA GLN A 253 -13.38 -20.80 5.16
C GLN A 253 -12.30 -21.85 5.47
N VAL A 254 -12.52 -23.10 5.13
CA VAL A 254 -11.58 -24.20 5.36
C VAL A 254 -10.85 -24.60 4.08
N GLY A 255 -11.60 -24.83 3.03
CA GLY A 255 -11.11 -25.23 1.70
C GLY A 255 -11.75 -24.41 0.58
N VAL A 256 -11.88 -25.00 -0.60
CA VAL A 256 -12.68 -24.47 -1.70
C VAL A 256 -13.78 -25.47 -1.97
N THR A 257 -14.99 -25.17 -1.57
CA THR A 257 -16.15 -26.05 -1.72
C THR A 257 -17.32 -25.25 -2.26
N PHE A 258 -17.98 -25.76 -3.29
CA PHE A 258 -19.26 -25.22 -3.74
C PHE A 258 -20.38 -25.89 -2.96
N LEU A 259 -21.22 -25.09 -2.34
CA LEU A 259 -22.36 -25.53 -1.55
C LEU A 259 -23.64 -24.99 -2.21
N PRO A 260 -24.55 -25.89 -2.70
CA PRO A 260 -25.83 -25.45 -3.19
C PRO A 260 -26.69 -24.89 -2.06
N TYR A 261 -27.53 -23.91 -2.37
CA TYR A 261 -28.52 -23.44 -1.40
C TYR A 261 -29.52 -24.57 -1.08
N GLU A 262 -29.81 -24.73 0.20
CA GLU A 262 -30.80 -25.68 0.65
C GLU A 262 -32.20 -25.28 0.10
N THR A 263 -32.91 -26.24 -0.46
CA THR A 263 -34.31 -26.05 -0.84
C THR A 263 -35.19 -25.94 0.41
N GLU A 264 -36.41 -25.36 0.26
CA GLU A 264 -37.35 -25.26 1.39
C GLU A 264 -37.69 -26.63 2.01
N GLU A 265 -37.71 -27.69 1.22
CA GLU A 265 -37.89 -29.06 1.70
C GLU A 265 -36.72 -29.54 2.53
N GLN A 266 -35.48 -29.29 2.10
CA GLN A 266 -34.27 -29.67 2.83
C GLN A 266 -34.13 -28.87 4.12
N GLN A 267 -34.52 -27.58 4.13
CA GLN A 267 -34.55 -26.76 5.34
C GLN A 267 -35.55 -27.28 6.35
N LYS A 268 -36.73 -27.71 5.93
CA LYS A 268 -37.73 -28.35 6.80
C LYS A 268 -37.20 -29.66 7.37
N GLU A 269 -36.66 -30.55 6.54
CA GLU A 269 -36.10 -31.81 7.00
C GLU A 269 -34.96 -31.60 8.00
N ARG A 270 -34.13 -30.60 7.80
CA ARG A 270 -33.04 -30.26 8.73
C ARG A 270 -33.56 -29.71 10.05
N SER A 271 -34.53 -28.81 10.02
CA SER A 271 -35.14 -28.27 11.22
C SER A 271 -35.89 -29.34 12.03
N GLU A 272 -36.54 -30.27 11.34
CA GLU A 272 -37.19 -31.44 12.01
C GLU A 272 -36.16 -32.40 12.63
N LYS A 273 -35.02 -32.64 11.96
CA LYS A 273 -33.93 -33.46 12.50
C LYS A 273 -33.26 -32.81 13.69
N GLU A 274 -32.98 -31.51 13.61
CA GLU A 274 -32.40 -30.73 14.72
C GLU A 274 -33.34 -30.71 15.93
N THR A 275 -34.63 -30.51 15.73
CA THR A 275 -35.64 -30.56 16.81
C THR A 275 -35.68 -31.93 17.47
N LYS A 276 -35.68 -33.01 16.67
CA LYS A 276 -35.67 -34.40 17.20
C LYS A 276 -34.37 -34.72 17.96
N GLN A 277 -33.23 -34.19 17.51
CA GLN A 277 -31.94 -34.38 18.17
C GLN A 277 -31.87 -33.61 19.50
N ASP A 278 -32.39 -32.37 19.53
CA ASP A 278 -32.49 -31.58 20.75
C ASP A 278 -33.45 -32.23 21.78
N GLU A 279 -34.56 -32.78 21.33
CA GLU A 279 -35.50 -33.50 22.21
C GLU A 279 -34.89 -34.79 22.76
N SER A 280 -34.13 -35.54 21.93
CA SER A 280 -33.43 -36.75 22.39
C SER A 280 -32.35 -36.40 23.40
N THR A 281 -31.53 -35.36 23.16
CA THR A 281 -30.48 -34.92 24.06
C THR A 281 -31.05 -34.42 25.38
N LYS A 282 -32.14 -33.66 25.39
CA LYS A 282 -32.84 -33.23 26.61
C LYS A 282 -33.44 -34.40 27.38
N THR A 283 -33.88 -35.43 26.69
CA THR A 283 -34.43 -36.65 27.32
C THR A 283 -33.35 -37.47 27.95
N GLU A 284 -32.18 -37.62 27.29
CA GLU A 284 -30.99 -38.29 27.86
C GLU A 284 -30.45 -37.53 29.05
N GLN A 285 -30.36 -36.19 28.97
CA GLN A 285 -29.91 -35.34 30.09
C GLN A 285 -30.81 -35.52 31.32
N LYS A 286 -32.15 -35.53 31.13
CA LYS A 286 -33.11 -35.76 32.21
C LYS A 286 -32.94 -37.17 32.83
N LYS A 287 -32.70 -38.20 32.04
CA LYS A 287 -32.44 -39.56 32.54
C LYS A 287 -31.13 -39.63 33.33
N LEU A 288 -30.09 -38.94 32.89
CA LEU A 288 -28.82 -38.85 33.58
C LEU A 288 -28.97 -38.09 34.92
N ASP A 289 -29.68 -36.96 34.93
CA ASP A 289 -29.93 -36.22 36.15
C ASP A 289 -30.76 -37.01 37.16
N GLN A 290 -31.74 -37.79 36.69
CA GLN A 290 -32.53 -38.68 37.52
C GLN A 290 -31.68 -39.82 38.11
N ALA A 291 -30.81 -40.47 37.28
CA ALA A 291 -29.91 -41.49 37.75
C ALA A 291 -28.90 -40.98 38.80
N LEU A 292 -28.38 -39.74 38.59
CA LEU A 292 -27.50 -39.07 39.57
C LEU A 292 -28.23 -38.79 40.92
N GLN A 293 -29.51 -38.34 40.86
CA GLN A 293 -30.30 -38.13 42.04
C GLN A 293 -30.59 -39.43 42.79
N ASP A 294 -30.85 -40.51 42.09
CA ASP A 294 -31.12 -41.80 42.70
C ASP A 294 -29.85 -42.41 43.33
N LEU A 295 -28.72 -42.26 42.68
CA LEU A 295 -27.40 -42.64 43.29
C LEU A 295 -27.06 -41.82 44.51
N SER A 296 -27.34 -40.50 44.51
CA SER A 296 -27.15 -39.64 45.69
C SER A 296 -27.99 -40.09 46.87
N LYS A 297 -29.25 -40.48 46.63
CA LYS A 297 -30.15 -41.01 47.68
C LYS A 297 -29.75 -42.37 48.19
N GLU A 298 -29.13 -43.21 47.40
CA GLU A 298 -28.59 -44.52 47.84
C GLU A 298 -27.34 -44.32 48.71
N LEU A 299 -26.43 -43.42 48.34
CA LEU A 299 -25.27 -43.05 49.14
C LEU A 299 -25.63 -42.45 50.50
N ASP A 300 -26.63 -41.60 50.57
CA ASP A 300 -27.15 -41.05 51.83
C ASP A 300 -27.78 -42.12 52.73
N LYS A 301 -28.30 -43.22 52.19
CA LYS A 301 -28.85 -44.36 52.93
C LYS A 301 -27.79 -45.34 53.41
N SER A 302 -26.65 -45.41 52.75
CA SER A 302 -25.55 -46.39 53.12
C SER A 302 -24.65 -45.85 54.23
N GLY A 303 -24.72 -44.57 54.62
CA GLY A 303 -24.01 -44.06 55.77
C GLY A 303 -22.49 -44.04 55.70
N GLU A 304 -21.89 -44.18 54.51
CA GLU A 304 -20.45 -44.07 54.32
C GLU A 304 -20.08 -42.64 53.94
N GLU A 305 -19.51 -41.89 54.90
CA GLU A 305 -18.81 -40.65 54.64
C GLU A 305 -17.58 -40.95 53.74
N PRO A 306 -17.31 -40.20 52.70
CA PRO A 306 -16.09 -40.35 51.92
C PRO A 306 -14.88 -39.94 52.77
N GLU A 307 -14.01 -40.89 53.09
CA GLU A 307 -12.74 -40.69 53.76
C GLU A 307 -11.85 -39.72 52.91
N SER A 308 -11.64 -38.52 53.46
CA SER A 308 -10.73 -37.56 52.91
C SER A 308 -9.28 -38.03 53.04
N THR A 309 -8.70 -38.59 51.99
CA THR A 309 -7.26 -38.80 51.89
C THR A 309 -6.56 -37.48 51.59
N GLU A 310 -6.21 -36.75 52.64
CA GLU A 310 -5.06 -35.85 52.63
C GLU A 310 -3.80 -36.63 52.33
N LYS A 311 -3.16 -36.47 51.21
CA LYS A 311 -1.76 -36.76 51.02
C LYS A 311 -0.97 -35.46 51.01
N SER A 312 -0.38 -35.16 52.14
CA SER A 312 0.83 -34.39 52.31
C SER A 312 1.99 -35.16 51.63
N GLU A 313 2.71 -34.55 50.75
CA GLU A 313 4.10 -34.88 50.45
C GLU A 313 4.90 -33.62 50.14
N GLU A 314 6.07 -33.63 50.73
CA GLU A 314 7.21 -32.74 50.82
C GLU A 314 7.72 -32.14 49.52
#